data_47c731af442c721f56c0d147f9b2aa3d
#
_entry.id   47c731af442c721f56c0d147f9b2aa3d
#
_cell.length_a   1.000
_cell.length_b   1.000
_cell.length_c   1.000
_cell.angle_alpha   90.00
_cell.angle_beta   90.00
_cell.angle_gamma   90.00
#
_symmetry.space_group_name_H-M   'P 1'
#
loop_
_entity.id
_entity.type
_entity.pdbx_description
1 polymer ?
#
loop_
_entity_poly.entity_id
_entity_poly.type
_entity_poly.pdbx_seq_one_letter_code
_entity_poly.pdbx_strand_id
1 'polypeptide(L)'
;KIYPKADIDYPDFTLKKSSSKKYQSVKFGNNVLVGKNVKIGKNSIIGANSVVEKNVIIRKNCVIGSGVIIKNSIIGENVVIQDGCKIGQKGFGFIPIKNKNIKFPHIGKVVIEENVEIASNCTIDRGSVDDTVIGKNTYLDNQVHVAHNVKIGNNCMIAGQVGFAGSSTIGNNVSIGGQAGVSGHLKIGNNVKIGGGSR
;
A
#
# COMPACT_ATOMS: atom_id res chain seq x y z
N LYS A 1 18.74 20.33 -0.79
CA LYS A 1 17.93 19.08 -0.81
C LYS A 1 17.62 18.72 -2.26
N ILE A 2 17.99 17.52 -2.71
CA ILE A 2 17.67 17.00 -4.06
C ILE A 2 16.14 16.77 -4.17
N TYR A 3 15.49 16.37 -3.06
CA TYR A 3 14.05 16.14 -2.97
C TYR A 3 13.42 16.97 -1.84
N PRO A 4 13.23 18.28 -2.02
CA PRO A 4 12.87 19.18 -0.92
C PRO A 4 11.48 18.97 -0.32
N LYS A 5 10.62 18.18 -0.98
CA LYS A 5 9.24 17.90 -0.53
C LYS A 5 8.98 16.42 -0.25
N ALA A 6 10.02 15.58 -0.14
CA ALA A 6 9.89 14.14 0.04
C ALA A 6 9.93 13.68 1.51
N ASP A 7 10.07 14.60 2.44
CA ASP A 7 10.10 14.38 3.89
C ASP A 7 8.74 14.54 4.58
N ILE A 8 7.72 14.96 3.86
CA ILE A 8 6.34 15.14 4.33
C ILE A 8 5.38 14.70 3.24
N ASP A 9 4.26 14.09 3.60
CA ASP A 9 3.11 13.90 2.71
C ASP A 9 2.28 15.20 2.68
N TYR A 10 2.47 15.98 1.64
CA TYR A 10 1.67 17.17 1.41
C TYR A 10 0.29 16.79 0.83
N PRO A 11 -0.77 17.54 1.18
CA PRO A 11 -2.07 17.35 0.56
C PRO A 11 -2.00 17.49 -0.96
N ASP A 12 -2.78 16.69 -1.68
CA ASP A 12 -2.91 16.80 -3.14
C ASP A 12 -4.00 17.82 -3.52
N PHE A 13 -3.60 19.01 -3.91
CA PHE A 13 -4.52 20.07 -4.35
C PHE A 13 -5.09 19.86 -5.77
N THR A 14 -4.73 18.76 -6.44
CA THR A 14 -5.26 18.42 -7.77
C THR A 14 -6.54 17.59 -7.72
N LEU A 15 -7.01 17.23 -6.52
CA LEU A 15 -8.18 16.40 -6.29
C LEU A 15 -9.46 17.05 -6.82
N LYS A 16 -10.24 16.27 -7.57
CA LYS A 16 -11.57 16.66 -8.09
C LYS A 16 -12.52 15.48 -7.93
N LYS A 17 -13.83 15.78 -7.83
CA LYS A 17 -14.86 14.73 -7.89
C LYS A 17 -14.67 13.90 -9.16
N SER A 18 -14.77 12.59 -9.02
CA SER A 18 -14.68 11.68 -10.14
C SER A 18 -15.82 11.91 -11.13
N SER A 19 -15.55 11.68 -12.40
CA SER A 19 -16.54 11.78 -13.47
C SER A 19 -16.53 10.49 -14.29
N SER A 20 -17.69 9.84 -14.40
CA SER A 20 -17.88 8.67 -15.27
C SER A 20 -17.59 8.95 -16.75
N LYS A 21 -17.70 10.21 -17.19
CA LYS A 21 -17.32 10.62 -18.54
C LYS A 21 -15.83 10.38 -18.84
N LYS A 22 -14.97 10.52 -17.84
CA LYS A 22 -13.51 10.34 -18.00
C LYS A 22 -13.07 8.89 -17.87
N TYR A 23 -13.79 8.08 -17.09
CA TYR A 23 -13.42 6.70 -16.78
C TYR A 23 -14.56 5.76 -17.19
N GLN A 24 -14.63 5.45 -18.49
CA GLN A 24 -15.65 4.52 -19.01
C GLN A 24 -15.52 3.15 -18.36
N SER A 25 -16.65 2.54 -18.02
CA SER A 25 -16.72 1.23 -17.34
C SER A 25 -16.12 1.18 -15.93
N VAL A 26 -15.89 2.32 -15.28
CA VAL A 26 -15.51 2.40 -13.86
C VAL A 26 -16.72 2.87 -13.05
N LYS A 27 -17.03 2.15 -11.96
CA LYS A 27 -18.11 2.54 -11.04
C LYS A 27 -17.52 3.34 -9.88
N PHE A 28 -18.13 4.45 -9.55
CA PHE A 28 -17.73 5.31 -8.43
C PHE A 28 -18.85 5.43 -7.41
N GLY A 29 -18.52 5.24 -6.14
CA GLY A 29 -19.38 5.60 -5.01
C GLY A 29 -19.46 7.12 -4.84
N ASN A 30 -20.23 7.55 -3.85
CA ASN A 30 -20.38 8.97 -3.53
C ASN A 30 -19.09 9.58 -3.00
N ASN A 31 -18.83 10.85 -3.31
CA ASN A 31 -17.71 11.65 -2.79
C ASN A 31 -16.31 11.07 -3.09
N VAL A 32 -16.13 10.33 -4.18
CA VAL A 32 -14.81 9.89 -4.60
C VAL A 32 -14.03 11.06 -5.20
N LEU A 33 -12.81 11.29 -4.72
CA LEU A 33 -11.90 12.32 -5.23
C LEU A 33 -10.75 11.67 -5.99
N VAL A 34 -10.42 12.22 -7.16
CA VAL A 34 -9.38 11.72 -8.04
C VAL A 34 -8.44 12.84 -8.46
N GLY A 35 -7.14 12.61 -8.30
CA GLY A 35 -6.06 13.55 -8.60
C GLY A 35 -5.69 13.62 -10.09
N LYS A 36 -4.74 14.51 -10.40
CA LYS A 36 -4.19 14.66 -11.75
C LYS A 36 -3.45 13.39 -12.20
N ASN A 37 -3.53 13.07 -13.50
CA ASN A 37 -2.83 11.94 -14.15
C ASN A 37 -3.15 10.54 -13.56
N VAL A 38 -4.23 10.39 -12.82
CA VAL A 38 -4.67 9.06 -12.36
C VAL A 38 -5.16 8.26 -13.54
N LYS A 39 -4.78 6.98 -13.58
CA LYS A 39 -5.28 5.99 -14.56
C LYS A 39 -6.05 4.91 -13.80
N ILE A 40 -7.28 4.61 -14.23
CA ILE A 40 -8.11 3.55 -13.65
C ILE A 40 -8.58 2.66 -14.78
N GLY A 41 -8.28 1.38 -14.68
CA GLY A 41 -8.61 0.35 -15.67
C GLY A 41 -10.11 0.01 -15.66
N LYS A 42 -10.56 -0.54 -16.78
CA LYS A 42 -11.96 -0.94 -17.02
C LYS A 42 -12.47 -1.89 -15.94
N ASN A 43 -13.77 -1.88 -15.70
CA ASN A 43 -14.50 -2.74 -14.77
C ASN A 43 -14.07 -2.59 -13.30
N SER A 44 -13.35 -1.54 -12.95
CA SER A 44 -12.98 -1.28 -11.56
C SER A 44 -14.11 -0.55 -10.83
N ILE A 45 -14.15 -0.74 -9.51
CA ILE A 45 -15.13 -0.13 -8.60
C ILE A 45 -14.34 0.65 -7.55
N ILE A 46 -14.73 1.89 -7.29
CA ILE A 46 -14.12 2.73 -6.24
C ILE A 46 -15.24 3.13 -5.26
N GLY A 47 -15.13 2.66 -4.03
CA GLY A 47 -16.11 2.88 -2.96
C GLY A 47 -16.21 4.34 -2.51
N ALA A 48 -17.28 4.63 -1.79
CA ALA A 48 -17.60 5.98 -1.35
C ALA A 48 -16.52 6.60 -0.44
N ASN A 49 -16.36 7.93 -0.50
CA ASN A 49 -15.42 8.71 0.30
C ASN A 49 -13.93 8.31 0.12
N SER A 50 -13.61 7.61 -0.97
CA SER A 50 -12.24 7.23 -1.27
C SER A 50 -11.50 8.32 -2.03
N VAL A 51 -10.18 8.38 -1.82
CA VAL A 51 -9.29 9.37 -2.43
C VAL A 51 -8.19 8.66 -3.19
N VAL A 52 -8.08 8.95 -4.49
CA VAL A 52 -7.00 8.46 -5.35
C VAL A 52 -6.16 9.66 -5.75
N GLU A 53 -4.98 9.81 -5.14
CA GLU A 53 -4.12 10.98 -5.38
C GLU A 53 -3.42 10.92 -6.75
N LYS A 54 -2.81 12.04 -7.12
CA LYS A 54 -2.13 12.21 -8.43
C LYS A 54 -1.15 11.08 -8.76
N ASN A 55 -1.06 10.77 -10.06
CA ASN A 55 -0.13 9.80 -10.66
C ASN A 55 -0.32 8.34 -10.22
N VAL A 56 -1.39 8.01 -9.48
CA VAL A 56 -1.73 6.62 -9.14
C VAL A 56 -2.21 5.88 -10.39
N ILE A 57 -1.81 4.62 -10.50
CA ILE A 57 -2.27 3.71 -11.54
C ILE A 57 -3.01 2.56 -10.89
N ILE A 58 -4.27 2.35 -11.26
CA ILE A 58 -5.09 1.19 -10.89
C ILE A 58 -5.39 0.45 -12.19
N ARG A 59 -5.04 -0.82 -12.27
CA ARG A 59 -5.31 -1.65 -13.45
C ARG A 59 -6.77 -2.10 -13.47
N LYS A 60 -7.15 -2.94 -14.44
CA LYS A 60 -8.52 -3.39 -14.65
C LYS A 60 -9.02 -4.33 -13.55
N ASN A 61 -10.35 -4.42 -13.43
CA ASN A 61 -11.07 -5.35 -12.56
C ASN A 61 -10.75 -5.20 -11.06
N CYS A 62 -10.34 -4.02 -10.61
CA CYS A 62 -10.06 -3.78 -9.20
C CYS A 62 -11.31 -3.39 -8.42
N VAL A 63 -11.38 -3.82 -7.16
CA VAL A 63 -12.41 -3.41 -6.21
C VAL A 63 -11.74 -2.65 -5.07
N ILE A 64 -12.01 -1.36 -4.99
CA ILE A 64 -11.51 -0.48 -3.94
C ILE A 64 -12.69 -0.11 -3.04
N GLY A 65 -12.61 -0.44 -1.77
CA GLY A 65 -13.64 -0.19 -0.76
C GLY A 65 -13.84 1.29 -0.45
N SER A 66 -14.68 1.55 0.55
CA SER A 66 -14.99 2.91 0.99
C SER A 66 -13.93 3.48 1.92
N GLY A 67 -13.71 4.80 1.89
CA GLY A 67 -12.77 5.50 2.76
C GLY A 67 -11.29 5.12 2.53
N VAL A 68 -10.98 4.49 1.41
CA VAL A 68 -9.60 4.13 1.03
C VAL A 68 -8.86 5.36 0.52
N ILE A 69 -7.60 5.51 0.94
CA ILE A 69 -6.70 6.55 0.40
C ILE A 69 -5.54 5.87 -0.31
N ILE A 70 -5.36 6.16 -1.60
CA ILE A 70 -4.26 5.62 -2.41
C ILE A 70 -3.40 6.77 -2.91
N LYS A 71 -2.11 6.70 -2.60
CA LYS A 71 -1.07 7.65 -3.03
C LYS A 71 0.12 6.89 -3.60
N ASN A 72 0.90 7.52 -4.46
CA ASN A 72 2.23 7.03 -4.85
C ASN A 72 2.27 5.51 -5.15
N SER A 73 1.26 4.98 -5.85
CA SER A 73 1.08 3.53 -5.96
C SER A 73 0.74 3.07 -7.37
N ILE A 74 1.10 1.83 -7.64
CA ILE A 74 0.68 1.05 -8.81
C ILE A 74 -0.06 -0.17 -8.29
N ILE A 75 -1.34 -0.30 -8.66
CA ILE A 75 -2.22 -1.40 -8.29
C ILE A 75 -2.41 -2.30 -9.51
N GLY A 76 -2.10 -3.58 -9.35
CA GLY A 76 -2.22 -4.63 -10.36
C GLY A 76 -3.65 -4.93 -10.78
N GLU A 77 -3.82 -5.93 -11.62
CA GLU A 77 -5.14 -6.38 -12.08
C GLU A 77 -5.84 -7.26 -11.02
N ASN A 78 -7.17 -7.22 -10.97
CA ASN A 78 -7.99 -8.05 -10.08
C ASN A 78 -7.65 -7.87 -8.59
N VAL A 79 -7.13 -6.70 -8.20
CA VAL A 79 -6.81 -6.40 -6.79
C VAL A 79 -8.06 -5.97 -6.05
N VAL A 80 -8.21 -6.48 -4.82
CA VAL A 80 -9.25 -6.06 -3.88
C VAL A 80 -8.59 -5.34 -2.71
N ILE A 81 -9.03 -4.13 -2.41
CA ILE A 81 -8.63 -3.35 -1.23
C ILE A 81 -9.89 -2.98 -0.47
N GLN A 82 -10.05 -3.53 0.73
CA GLN A 82 -11.24 -3.30 1.55
C GLN A 82 -11.22 -1.94 2.24
N ASP A 83 -12.29 -1.65 2.97
CA ASP A 83 -12.59 -0.33 3.53
C ASP A 83 -11.49 0.21 4.46
N GLY A 84 -11.28 1.50 4.42
CA GLY A 84 -10.43 2.23 5.37
C GLY A 84 -8.93 2.12 5.15
N CYS A 85 -8.44 1.34 4.18
CA CYS A 85 -7.02 1.17 3.92
C CYS A 85 -6.31 2.47 3.53
N LYS A 86 -5.04 2.60 3.93
CA LYS A 86 -4.14 3.72 3.58
C LYS A 86 -2.91 3.18 2.86
N ILE A 87 -2.81 3.46 1.56
CA ILE A 87 -1.77 2.91 0.69
C ILE A 87 -0.88 4.03 0.15
N GLY A 88 0.44 3.85 0.28
CA GLY A 88 1.44 4.73 -0.33
C GLY A 88 1.75 6.01 0.43
N GLN A 89 1.41 6.09 1.70
CA GLN A 89 1.84 7.17 2.59
C GLN A 89 3.34 7.10 2.87
N LYS A 90 3.91 8.20 3.36
CA LYS A 90 5.31 8.25 3.75
C LYS A 90 5.58 7.33 4.94
N GLY A 91 6.63 6.52 4.83
CA GLY A 91 7.06 5.64 5.90
C GLY A 91 7.75 6.35 7.06
N PHE A 92 8.00 5.61 8.14
CA PHE A 92 8.68 6.04 9.34
C PHE A 92 10.20 5.86 9.18
N GLY A 93 10.87 6.88 8.64
CA GLY A 93 12.31 6.87 8.40
C GLY A 93 13.00 8.11 8.94
N PHE A 94 14.04 7.92 9.76
CA PHE A 94 14.81 8.98 10.37
C PHE A 94 16.31 8.63 10.39
N ILE A 95 17.14 9.67 10.32
CA ILE A 95 18.58 9.59 10.55
C ILE A 95 18.83 10.28 11.90
N PRO A 96 19.19 9.53 12.96
CA PRO A 96 19.52 10.14 14.25
C PRO A 96 20.85 10.89 14.14
N ILE A 97 20.86 12.15 14.55
CA ILE A 97 22.07 12.93 14.74
C ILE A 97 22.04 13.54 16.14
N LYS A 98 23.19 14.02 16.61
CA LYS A 98 23.29 14.65 17.93
C LYS A 98 22.17 15.71 18.11
N ASN A 99 21.35 15.56 19.12
CA ASN A 99 20.26 16.45 19.52
C ASN A 99 19.05 16.54 18.55
N LYS A 100 18.96 15.77 17.45
CA LYS A 100 17.75 15.75 16.61
C LYS A 100 17.68 14.52 15.70
N ASN A 101 16.46 14.23 15.20
CA ASN A 101 16.25 13.27 14.13
C ASN A 101 15.97 13.99 12.81
N ILE A 102 16.70 13.64 11.76
CA ILE A 102 16.44 14.14 10.41
C ILE A 102 15.48 13.18 9.72
N LYS A 103 14.37 13.68 9.21
CA LYS A 103 13.44 12.87 8.40
C LYS A 103 14.11 12.37 7.13
N PHE A 104 14.01 11.08 6.89
CA PHE A 104 14.47 10.48 5.64
C PHE A 104 13.42 10.68 4.53
N PRO A 105 13.80 11.11 3.32
CA PRO A 105 12.86 11.27 2.22
C PRO A 105 12.37 9.91 1.70
N HIS A 106 11.08 9.83 1.35
CA HIS A 106 10.47 8.66 0.72
C HIS A 106 9.99 9.04 -0.67
N ILE A 107 10.62 8.50 -1.70
CA ILE A 107 10.37 8.81 -3.11
C ILE A 107 9.97 7.57 -3.94
N GLY A 108 10.14 6.37 -3.40
CA GLY A 108 9.66 5.12 -3.98
C GLY A 108 8.12 5.05 -4.02
N LYS A 109 7.58 3.93 -4.39
CA LYS A 109 6.15 3.67 -4.53
C LYS A 109 5.73 2.48 -3.69
N VAL A 110 4.42 2.22 -3.68
CA VAL A 110 3.86 0.90 -3.40
C VAL A 110 3.51 0.24 -4.72
N VAL A 111 3.94 -0.99 -4.91
CA VAL A 111 3.53 -1.84 -6.03
C VAL A 111 2.76 -3.02 -5.45
N ILE A 112 1.48 -3.12 -5.79
CA ILE A 112 0.62 -4.24 -5.46
C ILE A 112 0.42 -5.01 -6.75
N GLU A 113 0.86 -6.25 -6.77
CA GLU A 113 0.76 -7.08 -7.97
C GLU A 113 -0.65 -7.64 -8.17
N GLU A 114 -0.86 -8.47 -9.16
CA GLU A 114 -2.18 -8.99 -9.54
C GLU A 114 -2.75 -9.99 -8.54
N ASN A 115 -4.08 -10.04 -8.43
CA ASN A 115 -4.85 -10.96 -7.60
C ASN A 115 -4.53 -10.85 -6.09
N VAL A 116 -4.07 -9.69 -5.63
CA VAL A 116 -3.84 -9.42 -4.21
C VAL A 116 -5.14 -8.97 -3.56
N GLU A 117 -5.39 -9.44 -2.35
CA GLU A 117 -6.47 -8.96 -1.50
C GLU A 117 -5.90 -8.35 -0.20
N ILE A 118 -6.38 -7.15 0.13
CA ILE A 118 -5.99 -6.39 1.31
C ILE A 118 -7.26 -6.08 2.08
N ALA A 119 -7.40 -6.68 3.27
CA ALA A 119 -8.55 -6.48 4.13
C ALA A 119 -8.53 -5.11 4.82
N SER A 120 -9.55 -4.84 5.61
CA SER A 120 -9.87 -3.50 6.10
C SER A 120 -8.80 -2.89 7.01
N ASN A 121 -8.65 -1.58 6.91
CA ASN A 121 -7.79 -0.77 7.76
C ASN A 121 -6.29 -1.14 7.73
N CYS A 122 -5.83 -1.78 6.67
CA CYS A 122 -4.40 -1.99 6.45
C CYS A 122 -3.69 -0.68 6.11
N THR A 123 -2.41 -0.59 6.49
CA THR A 123 -1.54 0.55 6.17
C THR A 123 -0.28 0.05 5.47
N ILE A 124 -0.02 0.57 4.27
CA ILE A 124 1.14 0.19 3.45
C ILE A 124 1.92 1.43 3.06
N ASP A 125 3.13 1.56 3.59
CA ASP A 125 3.98 2.70 3.35
C ASP A 125 4.72 2.58 2.01
N ARG A 126 4.91 3.72 1.34
CA ARG A 126 5.77 3.79 0.15
C ARG A 126 7.24 3.55 0.51
N GLY A 127 7.98 3.04 -0.44
CA GLY A 127 9.41 2.89 -0.26
C GLY A 127 10.17 4.22 -0.14
N SER A 128 11.35 4.16 0.45
CA SER A 128 12.23 5.32 0.55
C SER A 128 12.87 5.64 -0.80
N VAL A 129 13.90 4.93 -1.20
CA VAL A 129 14.54 5.05 -2.53
C VAL A 129 13.99 3.97 -3.48
N ASP A 130 13.84 2.76 -2.99
CA ASP A 130 13.25 1.62 -3.69
C ASP A 130 11.76 1.45 -3.31
N ASP A 131 11.01 0.62 -4.01
CA ASP A 131 9.57 0.44 -3.81
C ASP A 131 9.24 -0.53 -2.65
N THR A 132 8.06 -0.41 -2.06
CA THR A 132 7.41 -1.45 -1.25
C THR A 132 6.59 -2.33 -2.18
N VAL A 133 6.69 -3.67 -2.08
CA VAL A 133 6.08 -4.59 -3.05
C VAL A 133 5.26 -5.66 -2.33
N ILE A 134 4.04 -5.90 -2.81
CA ILE A 134 3.20 -7.04 -2.44
C ILE A 134 3.05 -7.92 -3.67
N GLY A 135 3.58 -9.14 -3.59
CA GLY A 135 3.59 -10.12 -4.69
C GLY A 135 2.21 -10.72 -4.98
N LYS A 136 2.10 -11.35 -6.13
CA LYS A 136 0.85 -11.91 -6.68
C LYS A 136 0.16 -12.90 -5.75
N ASN A 137 -1.17 -12.96 -5.81
CA ASN A 137 -2.00 -13.90 -5.07
C ASN A 137 -1.75 -13.87 -3.55
N THR A 138 -1.29 -12.75 -2.99
CA THR A 138 -1.03 -12.58 -1.56
C THR A 138 -2.24 -11.94 -0.88
N TYR A 139 -2.56 -12.45 0.30
CA TYR A 139 -3.70 -12.03 1.11
C TYR A 139 -3.21 -11.42 2.42
N LEU A 140 -3.61 -10.18 2.69
CA LEU A 140 -3.38 -9.46 3.94
C LEU A 140 -4.71 -9.31 4.67
N ASP A 141 -4.81 -9.85 5.86
CA ASP A 141 -6.00 -9.70 6.71
C ASP A 141 -6.04 -8.31 7.39
N ASN A 142 -7.06 -8.06 8.18
CA ASN A 142 -7.36 -6.75 8.74
C ASN A 142 -6.21 -6.16 9.57
N GLN A 143 -6.01 -4.84 9.46
CA GLN A 143 -5.07 -4.06 10.26
C GLN A 143 -3.59 -4.50 10.13
N VAL A 144 -3.22 -5.13 9.02
CA VAL A 144 -1.81 -5.42 8.72
C VAL A 144 -1.08 -4.11 8.43
N HIS A 145 0.12 -3.95 9.02
CA HIS A 145 1.01 -2.84 8.72
C HIS A 145 2.23 -3.31 7.92
N VAL A 146 2.43 -2.71 6.75
CA VAL A 146 3.60 -2.95 5.90
C VAL A 146 4.41 -1.66 5.81
N ALA A 147 5.55 -1.62 6.50
CA ALA A 147 6.43 -0.45 6.48
C ALA A 147 7.18 -0.30 5.14
N HIS A 148 7.90 0.80 5.02
CA HIS A 148 8.63 1.18 3.80
C HIS A 148 9.65 0.12 3.36
N ASN A 149 9.80 -0.06 2.05
CA ASN A 149 10.76 -0.98 1.42
C ASN A 149 10.56 -2.48 1.73
N VAL A 150 9.46 -2.85 2.35
CA VAL A 150 9.13 -4.27 2.56
C VAL A 150 8.82 -4.92 1.23
N LYS A 151 9.33 -6.15 1.03
CA LYS A 151 9.03 -6.98 -0.13
C LYS A 151 8.32 -8.25 0.36
N ILE A 152 7.07 -8.43 -0.01
CA ILE A 152 6.31 -9.66 0.26
C ILE A 152 6.21 -10.43 -1.05
N GLY A 153 6.59 -11.71 -1.02
CA GLY A 153 6.55 -12.59 -2.18
C GLY A 153 5.14 -13.00 -2.58
N ASN A 154 5.07 -13.97 -3.48
CA ASN A 154 3.81 -14.46 -4.04
C ASN A 154 3.14 -15.50 -3.12
N ASN A 155 1.82 -15.64 -3.24
CA ASN A 155 1.00 -16.66 -2.57
C ASN A 155 1.16 -16.66 -1.04
N CYS A 156 1.37 -15.50 -0.42
CA CYS A 156 1.49 -15.37 1.02
C CYS A 156 0.11 -15.19 1.67
N MET A 157 -0.03 -15.67 2.90
CA MET A 157 -1.21 -15.49 3.76
C MET A 157 -0.78 -14.84 5.06
N ILE A 158 -1.19 -13.60 5.27
CA ILE A 158 -0.78 -12.78 6.41
C ILE A 158 -2.02 -12.47 7.24
N ALA A 159 -2.09 -13.03 8.43
CA ALA A 159 -3.24 -12.85 9.32
C ALA A 159 -3.28 -11.47 9.98
N GLY A 160 -4.38 -11.18 10.65
CA GLY A 160 -4.67 -9.85 11.18
C GLY A 160 -3.64 -9.29 12.16
N GLN A 161 -3.45 -7.98 12.09
CA GLN A 161 -2.55 -7.22 12.97
C GLN A 161 -1.06 -7.62 12.90
N VAL A 162 -0.64 -8.31 11.85
CA VAL A 162 0.80 -8.55 11.60
C VAL A 162 1.46 -7.23 11.23
N GLY A 163 2.67 -7.01 11.77
CA GLY A 163 3.50 -5.86 11.47
C GLY A 163 4.82 -6.24 10.81
N PHE A 164 5.13 -5.60 9.68
CA PHE A 164 6.42 -5.72 9.02
C PHE A 164 7.20 -4.43 9.19
N ALA A 165 8.33 -4.48 9.87
CA ALA A 165 9.23 -3.33 9.96
C ALA A 165 10.01 -3.13 8.65
N GLY A 166 10.52 -1.91 8.44
CA GLY A 166 11.10 -1.46 7.19
C GLY A 166 12.19 -2.36 6.63
N SER A 167 12.21 -2.50 5.32
CA SER A 167 13.22 -3.24 4.56
C SER A 167 13.28 -4.76 4.82
N SER A 168 12.26 -5.33 5.46
CA SER A 168 12.15 -6.79 5.56
C SER A 168 11.76 -7.42 4.23
N THR A 169 12.20 -8.65 4.00
CA THR A 169 11.90 -9.42 2.78
C THR A 169 11.26 -10.76 3.15
N ILE A 170 10.11 -11.03 2.59
CA ILE A 170 9.31 -12.22 2.81
C ILE A 170 9.29 -13.01 1.51
N GLY A 171 9.67 -14.28 1.57
CA GLY A 171 9.66 -15.19 0.41
C GLY A 171 8.25 -15.55 -0.07
N ASN A 172 8.19 -16.51 -0.99
CA ASN A 172 6.93 -16.99 -1.53
C ASN A 172 6.30 -18.05 -0.63
N ASN A 173 4.97 -18.21 -0.70
CA ASN A 173 4.20 -19.24 0.01
C ASN A 173 4.39 -19.18 1.54
N VAL A 174 4.54 -17.98 2.09
CA VAL A 174 4.71 -17.75 3.54
C VAL A 174 3.36 -17.56 4.20
N SER A 175 3.16 -18.19 5.36
CA SER A 175 1.98 -17.99 6.19
C SER A 175 2.39 -17.40 7.55
N ILE A 176 1.80 -16.29 7.95
CA ILE A 176 2.12 -15.62 9.23
C ILE A 176 0.84 -15.48 10.05
N GLY A 177 0.87 -16.04 11.27
CA GLY A 177 -0.24 -15.96 12.23
C GLY A 177 -0.45 -14.56 12.79
N GLY A 178 -1.66 -14.27 13.26
CA GLY A 178 -2.06 -12.95 13.72
C GLY A 178 -1.18 -12.38 14.84
N GLN A 179 -1.06 -11.05 14.87
CA GLN A 179 -0.28 -10.30 15.84
C GLN A 179 1.23 -10.61 15.87
N ALA A 180 1.75 -11.31 14.86
CA ALA A 180 3.19 -11.51 14.75
C ALA A 180 3.90 -10.23 14.27
N GLY A 181 5.15 -10.05 14.70
CA GLY A 181 6.01 -8.94 14.31
C GLY A 181 7.25 -9.41 13.56
N VAL A 182 7.56 -8.79 12.42
CA VAL A 182 8.79 -9.04 11.65
C VAL A 182 9.69 -7.82 11.79
N SER A 183 10.87 -8.01 12.38
CA SER A 183 11.85 -6.94 12.57
C SER A 183 12.42 -6.46 11.24
N GLY A 184 12.92 -5.21 11.23
CA GLY A 184 13.49 -4.59 10.05
C GLY A 184 14.71 -5.32 9.50
N HIS A 185 14.89 -5.23 8.18
CA HIS A 185 16.03 -5.82 7.46
C HIS A 185 16.16 -7.35 7.53
N LEU A 186 15.18 -8.06 8.09
CA LEU A 186 15.14 -9.51 8.12
C LEU A 186 14.72 -10.11 6.77
N LYS A 187 15.19 -11.32 6.51
CA LYS A 187 14.75 -12.14 5.38
C LYS A 187 14.09 -13.42 5.88
N ILE A 188 12.83 -13.63 5.48
CA ILE A 188 12.09 -14.87 5.70
C ILE A 188 12.12 -15.64 4.38
N GLY A 189 12.55 -16.90 4.41
CA GLY A 189 12.63 -17.77 3.22
C GLY A 189 11.26 -18.16 2.68
N ASN A 190 11.26 -18.91 1.57
CA ASN A 190 10.03 -19.45 1.00
C ASN A 190 9.43 -20.56 1.87
N ASN A 191 8.12 -20.76 1.78
CA ASN A 191 7.38 -21.85 2.42
C ASN A 191 7.46 -21.87 3.95
N VAL A 192 7.78 -20.72 4.57
CA VAL A 192 7.87 -20.59 6.04
C VAL A 192 6.48 -20.40 6.63
N LYS A 193 6.24 -21.00 7.79
CA LYS A 193 5.06 -20.77 8.63
C LYS A 193 5.48 -20.19 9.97
N ILE A 194 4.87 -19.06 10.32
CA ILE A 194 5.13 -18.34 11.58
C ILE A 194 3.84 -18.36 12.42
N GLY A 195 3.94 -18.80 13.67
CA GLY A 195 2.81 -18.83 14.60
C GLY A 195 2.34 -17.42 15.00
N GLY A 196 1.10 -17.32 15.46
CA GLY A 196 0.57 -16.06 15.98
C GLY A 196 1.34 -15.54 17.20
N GLY A 197 1.45 -14.22 17.34
CA GLY A 197 2.16 -13.54 18.42
C GLY A 197 3.69 -13.69 18.42
N SER A 198 4.28 -14.31 17.38
CA SER A 198 5.74 -14.44 17.23
C SER A 198 6.41 -13.09 17.00
N ARG A 199 7.64 -12.93 17.53
CA ARG A 199 8.43 -11.70 17.42
C ARG A 199 9.89 -12.00 17.14
#